data_d89d66b4af2e78924774ab923ae0886f
#
_entry.id   d89d66b4af2e78924774ab923ae0886f
#
_cell.length_a   1.000
_cell.length_b   1.000
_cell.length_c   1.000
_cell.angle_alpha   90.00
_cell.angle_beta   90.00
_cell.angle_gamma   90.00
#
_symmetry.space_group_name_H-M   'P 1'
#
loop_
_entity.id
_entity.type
_entity.pdbx_description
1 polymer ?
#
loop_
_entity_poly.entity_id
_entity_poly.type
_entity_poly.pdbx_seq_one_letter_code
_entity_poly.pdbx_strand_id
1 'polypeptide(L)'
;AEHEPNEKRRQELRVIAHMASTMMEQEARSFYEGVEVCYMVHVLQMIESNGHSFCYGRFDQYMRTLYEQDLKRGVLTKDQALEIITHMFIMNSSCNKVRPYGHTKYSQGYPLYSNLVVGGKTPQGSDGTNELSYLCIEAMHLTSLAEPNFSVRYHLETPRQFLKAAALLIRTGCGMPSMFNDEVAAKGIEDLGIAKEDALDYCPIGCVETGVPGKYGHRATG
;
A
#
# COMPACT_ATOMS: atom_id res chain seq x y z
N ALA A 1 25.83 -5.87 -12.61
CA ALA A 1 25.38 -6.91 -13.56
C ALA A 1 26.55 -7.57 -14.29
N GLU A 2 27.50 -6.80 -14.85
CA GLU A 2 28.57 -7.33 -15.71
C GLU A 2 29.48 -8.36 -15.04
N HIS A 3 29.74 -8.21 -13.75
CA HIS A 3 30.62 -9.10 -12.96
C HIS A 3 29.85 -10.21 -12.22
N GLU A 4 28.53 -10.32 -12.40
CA GLU A 4 27.72 -11.35 -11.74
C GLU A 4 27.84 -12.68 -12.50
N PRO A 5 28.39 -13.74 -11.87
CA PRO A 5 28.61 -15.03 -12.52
C PRO A 5 27.31 -15.81 -12.76
N ASN A 6 26.29 -15.63 -11.90
CA ASN A 6 25.02 -16.31 -12.05
C ASN A 6 24.17 -15.60 -13.11
N GLU A 7 23.84 -16.32 -14.20
CA GLU A 7 23.12 -15.76 -15.35
C GLU A 7 21.72 -15.24 -14.97
N LYS A 8 20.97 -15.98 -14.14
CA LYS A 8 19.66 -15.54 -13.67
C LYS A 8 19.78 -14.22 -12.88
N ARG A 9 20.71 -14.15 -11.95
CA ARG A 9 20.96 -12.95 -11.16
C ARG A 9 21.46 -11.78 -12.02
N ARG A 10 22.28 -12.04 -12.99
CA ARG A 10 22.74 -11.04 -13.97
C ARG A 10 21.59 -10.42 -14.73
N GLN A 11 20.62 -11.24 -15.17
CA GLN A 11 19.44 -10.77 -15.86
C GLN A 11 18.54 -9.93 -14.93
N GLU A 12 18.33 -10.35 -13.69
CA GLU A 12 17.61 -9.58 -12.68
C GLU A 12 18.25 -8.20 -12.47
N LEU A 13 19.58 -8.16 -12.30
CA LEU A 13 20.32 -6.90 -12.15
C LEU A 13 20.22 -5.97 -13.36
N ARG A 14 20.13 -6.52 -14.58
CA ARG A 14 19.90 -5.73 -15.81
C ARG A 14 18.51 -5.12 -15.82
N VAL A 15 17.48 -5.87 -15.40
CA VAL A 15 16.12 -5.37 -15.28
C VAL A 15 16.07 -4.23 -14.26
N ILE A 16 16.66 -4.43 -13.08
CA ILE A 16 16.73 -3.39 -12.03
C ILE A 16 17.47 -2.14 -12.54
N ALA A 17 18.62 -2.31 -13.23
CA ALA A 17 19.37 -1.18 -13.76
C ALA A 17 18.57 -0.39 -14.82
N HIS A 18 17.86 -1.10 -15.69
CA HIS A 18 16.98 -0.46 -16.68
C HIS A 18 15.85 0.31 -15.99
N MET A 19 15.15 -0.29 -15.04
CA MET A 19 14.10 0.39 -14.27
C MET A 19 14.64 1.62 -13.56
N ALA A 20 15.75 1.49 -12.84
CA ALA A 20 16.36 2.61 -12.12
C ALA A 20 16.75 3.78 -13.02
N SER A 21 17.07 3.52 -14.29
CA SER A 21 17.40 4.57 -15.27
C SER A 21 16.20 5.26 -15.91
N THR A 22 14.99 4.67 -15.82
CA THR A 22 13.80 5.15 -16.56
C THR A 22 12.62 5.49 -15.67
N MET A 23 12.52 4.90 -14.44
CA MET A 23 11.32 4.95 -13.61
C MET A 23 10.88 6.35 -13.19
N MET A 24 11.79 7.32 -13.11
CA MET A 24 11.48 8.69 -12.72
C MET A 24 11.19 9.60 -13.93
N GLU A 25 11.40 9.14 -15.13
CA GLU A 25 11.23 9.90 -16.38
C GLU A 25 10.02 9.41 -17.21
N GLN A 26 9.54 8.22 -16.94
CA GLN A 26 8.48 7.55 -17.70
C GLN A 26 7.41 6.97 -16.81
N GLU A 27 6.20 6.82 -17.32
CA GLU A 27 5.14 6.09 -16.65
C GLU A 27 5.51 4.60 -16.49
N ALA A 28 5.14 4.01 -15.37
CA ALA A 28 5.31 2.58 -15.14
C ALA A 28 4.53 1.76 -16.19
N ARG A 29 5.20 0.78 -16.80
CA ARG A 29 4.66 -0.04 -17.89
C ARG A 29 4.31 -1.46 -17.45
N SER A 30 4.71 -1.85 -16.25
CA SER A 30 4.44 -3.14 -15.65
C SER A 30 4.09 -3.01 -14.18
N PHE A 31 3.48 -4.07 -13.65
CA PHE A 31 3.18 -4.14 -12.22
C PHE A 31 4.45 -4.01 -11.36
N TYR A 32 5.53 -4.68 -11.77
CA TYR A 32 6.80 -4.60 -11.07
C TYR A 32 7.37 -3.17 -11.05
N GLU A 33 7.42 -2.49 -12.22
CA GLU A 33 7.84 -1.09 -12.29
C GLU A 33 6.98 -0.18 -11.41
N GLY A 34 5.66 -0.37 -11.41
CA GLY A 34 4.74 0.41 -10.58
C GLY A 34 5.01 0.25 -9.09
N VAL A 35 5.26 -0.97 -8.62
CA VAL A 35 5.61 -1.25 -7.22
C VAL A 35 6.95 -0.61 -6.86
N GLU A 36 7.96 -0.72 -7.73
CA GLU A 36 9.28 -0.10 -7.51
C GLU A 36 9.19 1.43 -7.45
N VAL A 37 8.42 2.06 -8.35
CA VAL A 37 8.18 3.52 -8.28
C VAL A 37 7.54 3.92 -6.97
N CYS A 38 6.49 3.20 -6.53
CA CYS A 38 5.83 3.48 -5.26
C CYS A 38 6.81 3.38 -4.08
N TYR A 39 7.62 2.33 -4.05
CA TYR A 39 8.61 2.13 -3.00
C TYR A 39 9.71 3.20 -3.04
N MET A 40 10.28 3.52 -4.19
CA MET A 40 11.32 4.54 -4.34
C MET A 40 10.84 5.94 -3.95
N VAL A 41 9.62 6.32 -4.36
CA VAL A 41 9.02 7.60 -3.94
C VAL A 41 8.85 7.63 -2.43
N HIS A 42 8.38 6.52 -1.82
CA HIS A 42 8.26 6.42 -0.37
C HIS A 42 9.61 6.60 0.33
N VAL A 43 10.67 5.92 -0.14
CA VAL A 43 12.03 6.05 0.42
C VAL A 43 12.56 7.48 0.29
N LEU A 44 12.38 8.14 -0.85
CA LEU A 44 12.81 9.52 -1.06
C LEU A 44 12.10 10.48 -0.10
N GLN A 45 10.80 10.33 0.10
CA GLN A 45 10.04 11.11 1.07
C GLN A 45 10.54 10.88 2.51
N MET A 46 10.87 9.61 2.84
CA MET A 46 11.45 9.26 4.14
C MET A 46 12.81 9.91 4.37
N ILE A 47 13.67 9.95 3.35
CA ILE A 47 15.00 10.58 3.44
C ILE A 47 14.87 12.09 3.61
N GLU A 48 14.03 12.74 2.81
CA GLU A 48 13.90 14.20 2.78
C GLU A 48 13.35 14.78 4.09
N SER A 49 12.34 14.13 4.67
CA SER A 49 11.58 14.67 5.79
C SER A 49 11.79 13.93 7.12
N ASN A 50 12.64 12.90 7.16
CA ASN A 50 12.70 11.93 8.26
C ASN A 50 11.31 11.34 8.55
N GLY A 51 10.59 11.01 7.50
CA GLY A 51 9.21 10.68 7.30
C GLY A 51 8.41 10.10 8.46
N HIS A 52 7.15 10.43 8.47
CA HIS A 52 6.15 9.87 9.34
C HIS A 52 4.82 9.94 8.59
N SER A 53 4.09 8.82 8.54
CA SER A 53 2.76 8.78 7.92
C SER A 53 2.73 9.01 6.39
N PHE A 54 3.82 8.78 5.68
CA PHE A 54 3.79 8.68 4.23
C PHE A 54 3.14 7.37 3.83
N CYS A 55 1.96 7.45 3.25
CA CYS A 55 1.09 6.30 3.03
C CYS A 55 1.06 5.91 1.56
N TYR A 56 0.97 4.61 1.31
CA TYR A 56 0.75 4.06 -0.03
C TYR A 56 -0.69 4.30 -0.53
N GLY A 57 -1.62 4.61 0.38
CA GLY A 57 -3.01 4.83 0.01
C GLY A 57 -3.69 3.58 -0.54
N ARG A 58 -4.61 3.77 -1.49
CA ARG A 58 -5.43 2.71 -2.07
C ARG A 58 -4.67 1.90 -3.12
N PHE A 59 -3.68 1.16 -2.66
CA PHE A 59 -2.73 0.43 -3.49
C PHE A 59 -3.41 -0.52 -4.49
N ASP A 60 -4.39 -1.27 -4.06
CA ASP A 60 -5.12 -2.21 -4.89
C ASP A 60 -5.97 -1.56 -6.00
N GLN A 61 -6.27 -0.26 -5.89
CA GLN A 61 -7.03 0.46 -6.90
C GLN A 61 -6.12 1.00 -8.01
N TYR A 62 -5.09 1.78 -7.66
CA TYR A 62 -4.23 2.40 -8.68
C TYR A 62 -3.27 1.41 -9.34
N MET A 63 -2.89 0.32 -8.68
CA MET A 63 -2.03 -0.74 -9.23
C MET A 63 -2.80 -1.78 -10.06
N ARG A 64 -4.13 -1.80 -9.96
CA ARG A 64 -4.97 -2.81 -10.61
C ARG A 64 -4.75 -2.91 -12.11
N THR A 65 -4.71 -1.78 -12.80
CA THR A 65 -4.57 -1.76 -14.27
C THR A 65 -3.27 -2.41 -14.72
N LEU A 66 -2.15 -2.09 -14.09
CA LEU A 66 -0.84 -2.69 -14.41
C LEU A 66 -0.83 -4.20 -14.13
N TYR A 67 -1.39 -4.60 -12.99
CA TYR A 67 -1.52 -6.00 -12.60
C TYR A 67 -2.33 -6.81 -13.62
N GLU A 68 -3.55 -6.36 -13.95
CA GLU A 68 -4.44 -7.05 -14.88
C GLU A 68 -3.85 -7.12 -16.31
N GLN A 69 -3.17 -6.07 -16.75
CA GLN A 69 -2.49 -6.03 -18.05
C GLN A 69 -1.34 -7.05 -18.12
N ASP A 70 -0.52 -7.15 -17.07
CA ASP A 70 0.61 -8.07 -17.03
C ASP A 70 0.17 -9.52 -16.95
N LEU A 71 -0.88 -9.83 -16.17
CA LEU A 71 -1.51 -11.14 -16.18
C LEU A 71 -2.04 -11.51 -17.58
N LYS A 72 -2.74 -10.59 -18.22
CA LYS A 72 -3.29 -10.81 -19.57
C LYS A 72 -2.20 -11.01 -20.63
N ARG A 73 -1.08 -10.32 -20.49
CA ARG A 73 0.11 -10.49 -21.36
C ARG A 73 0.89 -11.77 -21.07
N GLY A 74 0.62 -12.44 -19.94
CA GLY A 74 1.35 -13.64 -19.51
C GLY A 74 2.78 -13.35 -19.04
N VAL A 75 3.11 -12.09 -18.74
CA VAL A 75 4.45 -11.70 -18.25
C VAL A 75 4.52 -11.67 -16.72
N LEU A 76 3.40 -11.84 -16.04
CA LEU A 76 3.26 -11.92 -14.59
C LEU A 76 2.35 -13.09 -14.24
N THR A 77 2.65 -13.80 -13.16
CA THR A 77 1.75 -14.76 -12.51
C THR A 77 1.26 -14.20 -11.18
N LYS A 78 0.21 -14.79 -10.61
CA LYS A 78 -0.29 -14.41 -9.27
C LYS A 78 0.77 -14.62 -8.19
N ASP A 79 1.50 -15.74 -8.26
CA ASP A 79 2.56 -16.06 -7.30
C ASP A 79 3.70 -15.04 -7.38
N GLN A 80 4.08 -14.61 -8.58
CA GLN A 80 5.06 -13.55 -8.77
C GLN A 80 4.56 -12.20 -8.25
N ALA A 81 3.29 -11.87 -8.46
CA ALA A 81 2.71 -10.65 -7.89
C ALA A 81 2.70 -10.68 -6.36
N LEU A 82 2.34 -11.82 -5.76
CA LEU A 82 2.40 -12.02 -4.31
C LEU A 82 3.84 -11.88 -3.79
N GLU A 83 4.82 -12.46 -4.48
CA GLU A 83 6.23 -12.33 -4.15
C GLU A 83 6.69 -10.85 -4.18
N ILE A 84 6.34 -10.11 -5.23
CA ILE A 84 6.67 -8.68 -5.37
C ILE A 84 6.07 -7.85 -4.22
N ILE A 85 4.77 -8.04 -3.91
CA ILE A 85 4.10 -7.34 -2.81
C ILE A 85 4.76 -7.71 -1.47
N THR A 86 5.05 -8.98 -1.26
CA THR A 86 5.70 -9.47 -0.03
C THR A 86 7.09 -8.85 0.15
N HIS A 87 7.87 -8.74 -0.92
CA HIS A 87 9.17 -8.06 -0.89
C HIS A 87 9.02 -6.57 -0.58
N MET A 88 8.05 -5.88 -1.17
CA MET A 88 7.77 -4.47 -0.85
C MET A 88 7.46 -4.30 0.65
N PHE A 89 6.69 -5.21 1.26
CA PHE A 89 6.37 -5.16 2.70
C PHE A 89 7.63 -5.36 3.57
N ILE A 90 8.47 -6.33 3.22
CA ILE A 90 9.75 -6.57 3.91
C ILE A 90 10.66 -5.35 3.79
N MET A 91 10.79 -4.78 2.61
CA MET A 91 11.61 -3.60 2.37
C MET A 91 11.07 -2.37 3.11
N ASN A 92 9.75 -2.17 3.12
CA ASN A 92 9.13 -1.10 3.89
C ASN A 92 9.39 -1.24 5.40
N SER A 93 9.30 -2.45 5.92
CA SER A 93 9.60 -2.75 7.34
C SER A 93 11.08 -2.53 7.70
N SER A 94 11.98 -2.50 6.71
CA SER A 94 13.40 -2.20 6.89
C SER A 94 13.68 -0.69 6.95
N CYS A 95 12.74 0.15 6.59
CA CYS A 95 12.88 1.60 6.67
C CYS A 95 12.79 2.05 8.13
N ASN A 96 13.93 2.44 8.69
CA ASN A 96 14.03 2.94 10.06
C ASN A 96 14.36 4.44 10.05
N LYS A 97 13.92 5.13 11.09
CA LYS A 97 14.28 6.53 11.29
C LYS A 97 14.70 6.82 12.72
N VAL A 98 15.61 7.77 12.85
CA VAL A 98 16.06 8.25 14.17
C VAL A 98 14.97 9.17 14.74
N ARG A 99 14.61 8.92 16.00
CA ARG A 99 13.63 9.72 16.73
C ARG A 99 14.23 10.25 18.03
N PRO A 100 13.83 11.46 18.47
CA PRO A 100 14.24 11.97 19.78
C PRO A 100 13.69 11.08 20.90
N TYR A 101 14.40 11.04 22.02
CA TYR A 101 14.07 10.20 23.19
C TYR A 101 12.60 10.38 23.65
N GLY A 102 12.12 11.63 23.72
CA GLY A 102 10.75 11.92 24.13
C GLY A 102 9.71 11.25 23.22
N HIS A 103 9.96 11.20 21.90
CA HIS A 103 9.10 10.52 20.95
C HIS A 103 9.17 9.00 21.14
N THR A 104 10.37 8.44 21.26
CA THR A 104 10.58 6.99 21.44
C THR A 104 9.91 6.47 22.70
N LYS A 105 9.83 7.28 23.75
CA LYS A 105 9.23 6.90 25.03
C LYS A 105 7.76 6.50 24.93
N TYR A 106 6.97 7.15 24.06
CA TYR A 106 5.54 6.87 23.90
C TYR A 106 5.16 6.29 22.54
N SER A 107 6.07 6.28 21.57
CA SER A 107 5.86 5.70 20.23
C SER A 107 6.92 4.63 19.99
N GLN A 108 6.84 3.53 20.74
CA GLN A 108 7.80 2.42 20.68
C GLN A 108 7.59 1.55 19.43
N GLY A 109 8.61 0.76 19.07
CA GLY A 109 8.54 -0.21 17.98
C GLY A 109 8.84 0.37 16.59
N TYR A 110 9.36 1.59 16.50
CA TYR A 110 9.71 2.27 15.24
C TYR A 110 8.57 2.37 14.21
N PRO A 111 7.33 2.68 14.60
CA PRO A 111 6.23 2.75 13.64
C PRO A 111 6.46 3.90 12.67
N LEU A 112 6.34 3.60 11.38
CA LEU A 112 6.38 4.59 10.30
C LEU A 112 5.00 5.12 9.98
N TYR A 113 3.97 4.30 10.26
CA TYR A 113 2.58 4.51 9.90
C TYR A 113 2.39 4.71 8.39
N SER A 114 3.09 3.87 7.60
CA SER A 114 3.02 3.86 6.13
C SER A 114 1.79 3.07 5.68
N ASN A 115 0.61 3.68 5.80
CA ASN A 115 -0.64 2.97 5.58
C ASN A 115 -0.82 2.52 4.13
N LEU A 116 -1.09 1.23 3.95
CA LEU A 116 -1.50 0.62 2.69
C LEU A 116 -2.94 0.14 2.84
N VAL A 117 -3.80 0.59 1.94
CA VAL A 117 -5.24 0.41 2.03
C VAL A 117 -5.76 -0.44 0.89
N VAL A 118 -6.66 -1.37 1.20
CA VAL A 118 -7.31 -2.21 0.20
C VAL A 118 -8.82 -2.28 0.40
N GLY A 119 -9.56 -2.59 -0.67
CA GLY A 119 -11.01 -2.72 -0.66
C GLY A 119 -11.75 -1.38 -0.63
N GLY A 120 -12.98 -1.42 -0.11
CA GLY A 120 -13.88 -0.28 -0.04
C GLY A 120 -14.58 0.08 -1.34
N LYS A 121 -15.39 1.13 -1.30
CA LYS A 121 -16.09 1.63 -2.49
C LYS A 121 -15.16 2.37 -3.44
N THR A 122 -15.44 2.26 -4.73
CA THR A 122 -14.85 3.12 -5.76
C THR A 122 -15.47 4.53 -5.68
N PRO A 123 -14.87 5.56 -6.32
CA PRO A 123 -15.48 6.89 -6.45
C PRO A 123 -16.91 6.86 -7.03
N GLN A 124 -17.23 5.85 -7.84
CA GLN A 124 -18.56 5.65 -8.45
C GLN A 124 -19.53 4.93 -7.50
N GLY A 125 -19.10 4.53 -6.30
CA GLY A 125 -19.93 3.89 -5.28
C GLY A 125 -20.07 2.36 -5.41
N SER A 126 -19.42 1.73 -6.38
CA SER A 126 -19.37 0.27 -6.50
C SER A 126 -18.31 -0.36 -5.59
N ASP A 127 -18.39 -1.67 -5.35
CA ASP A 127 -17.36 -2.39 -4.63
C ASP A 127 -16.02 -2.35 -5.37
N GLY A 128 -14.97 -1.95 -4.69
CA GLY A 128 -13.61 -1.86 -5.21
C GLY A 128 -12.74 -3.10 -4.92
N THR A 129 -13.28 -4.09 -4.20
CA THR A 129 -12.55 -5.31 -3.89
C THR A 129 -12.14 -6.03 -5.17
N ASN A 130 -10.87 -6.34 -5.30
CA ASN A 130 -10.30 -7.00 -6.47
C ASN A 130 -9.22 -8.01 -6.07
N GLU A 131 -8.61 -8.69 -7.03
CA GLU A 131 -7.64 -9.74 -6.75
C GLU A 131 -6.42 -9.24 -5.98
N LEU A 132 -5.93 -8.02 -6.27
CA LEU A 132 -4.83 -7.41 -5.51
C LEU A 132 -5.20 -7.18 -4.04
N SER A 133 -6.47 -6.89 -3.74
CA SER A 133 -6.94 -6.75 -2.36
C SER A 133 -6.68 -8.03 -1.55
N TYR A 134 -6.91 -9.20 -2.15
CA TYR A 134 -6.63 -10.50 -1.53
C TYR A 134 -5.14 -10.79 -1.45
N LEU A 135 -4.37 -10.50 -2.51
CA LEU A 135 -2.91 -10.71 -2.51
C LEU A 135 -2.21 -9.85 -1.45
N CYS A 136 -2.66 -8.63 -1.22
CA CYS A 136 -2.13 -7.77 -0.14
C CYS A 136 -2.43 -8.35 1.25
N ILE A 137 -3.64 -8.90 1.48
CA ILE A 137 -3.96 -9.60 2.73
C ILE A 137 -3.06 -10.82 2.91
N GLU A 138 -2.83 -11.59 1.86
CA GLU A 138 -1.97 -12.77 1.90
C GLU A 138 -0.51 -12.41 2.15
N ALA A 139 0.02 -11.36 1.49
CA ALA A 139 1.37 -10.85 1.73
C ALA A 139 1.55 -10.41 3.20
N MET A 140 0.55 -9.73 3.78
CA MET A 140 0.57 -9.35 5.20
C MET A 140 0.53 -10.59 6.11
N HIS A 141 -0.26 -11.61 5.76
CA HIS A 141 -0.30 -12.87 6.50
C HIS A 141 1.04 -13.60 6.47
N LEU A 142 1.72 -13.65 5.32
CA LEU A 142 3.03 -14.29 5.16
C LEU A 142 4.13 -13.56 5.92
N THR A 143 4.10 -12.23 5.95
CA THR A 143 5.16 -11.43 6.58
C THR A 143 4.90 -11.17 8.06
N SER A 144 3.64 -10.95 8.46
CA SER A 144 3.25 -10.57 9.83
C SER A 144 4.11 -9.45 10.43
N LEU A 145 4.53 -8.49 9.59
CA LEU A 145 5.37 -7.36 9.97
C LEU A 145 4.51 -6.18 10.47
N ALA A 146 5.12 -5.28 11.22
CA ALA A 146 4.44 -4.08 11.72
C ALA A 146 4.20 -3.02 10.63
N GLU A 147 4.95 -3.10 9.52
CA GLU A 147 4.86 -2.18 8.38
C GLU A 147 4.82 -2.97 7.07
N PRO A 148 4.08 -2.47 6.07
CA PRO A 148 3.27 -1.26 6.12
C PRO A 148 2.11 -1.39 7.13
N ASN A 149 1.70 -0.26 7.75
CA ASN A 149 0.44 -0.23 8.49
C ASN A 149 -0.70 -0.60 7.52
N PHE A 150 -1.45 -1.65 7.81
CA PHE A 150 -2.35 -2.25 6.83
C PHE A 150 -3.81 -2.03 7.18
N SER A 151 -4.58 -1.50 6.24
CA SER A 151 -5.99 -1.17 6.43
C SER A 151 -6.88 -1.81 5.38
N VAL A 152 -8.02 -2.29 5.83
CA VAL A 152 -9.09 -2.81 4.98
C VAL A 152 -10.30 -1.88 5.08
N ARG A 153 -10.75 -1.36 3.96
CA ARG A 153 -12.02 -0.66 3.86
C ARG A 153 -13.11 -1.65 3.50
N TYR A 154 -14.29 -1.47 4.11
CA TYR A 154 -15.44 -2.31 3.85
C TYR A 154 -16.75 -1.51 3.86
N HIS A 155 -17.79 -2.09 3.27
CA HIS A 155 -19.14 -1.55 3.18
C HIS A 155 -20.17 -2.69 3.20
N LEU A 156 -21.47 -2.36 3.17
CA LEU A 156 -22.55 -3.36 3.30
C LEU A 156 -22.51 -4.44 2.21
N GLU A 157 -22.05 -4.10 1.01
CA GLU A 157 -21.99 -5.03 -0.13
C GLU A 157 -20.61 -5.68 -0.31
N THR A 158 -19.67 -5.47 0.61
CA THR A 158 -18.35 -6.08 0.56
C THR A 158 -18.46 -7.62 0.51
N PRO A 159 -17.75 -8.29 -0.41
CA PRO A 159 -17.80 -9.74 -0.52
C PRO A 159 -17.46 -10.44 0.80
N ARG A 160 -18.32 -11.37 1.23
CA ARG A 160 -18.13 -12.12 2.49
C ARG A 160 -16.79 -12.84 2.55
N GLN A 161 -16.28 -13.29 1.40
CA GLN A 161 -14.98 -13.95 1.32
C GLN A 161 -13.83 -12.99 1.65
N PHE A 162 -13.94 -11.72 1.22
CA PHE A 162 -12.95 -10.69 1.54
C PHE A 162 -12.96 -10.37 3.04
N LEU A 163 -14.14 -10.18 3.63
CA LEU A 163 -14.27 -10.00 5.09
C LEU A 163 -13.72 -11.20 5.88
N LYS A 164 -13.94 -12.43 5.35
CA LYS A 164 -13.37 -13.63 5.96
C LYS A 164 -11.84 -13.64 5.89
N ALA A 165 -11.24 -13.25 4.76
CA ALA A 165 -9.79 -13.15 4.63
C ALA A 165 -9.20 -12.13 5.62
N ALA A 166 -9.81 -10.94 5.74
CA ALA A 166 -9.43 -9.94 6.73
C ALA A 166 -9.54 -10.45 8.17
N ALA A 167 -10.64 -11.15 8.50
CA ALA A 167 -10.84 -11.73 9.83
C ALA A 167 -9.82 -12.84 10.15
N LEU A 168 -9.42 -13.62 9.15
CA LEU A 168 -8.36 -14.63 9.33
C LEU A 168 -7.01 -13.99 9.60
N LEU A 169 -6.70 -12.86 8.96
CA LEU A 169 -5.50 -12.09 9.24
C LEU A 169 -5.54 -11.51 10.66
N ILE A 170 -6.66 -10.90 11.09
CA ILE A 170 -6.83 -10.39 12.47
C ILE A 170 -6.56 -11.51 13.50
N ARG A 171 -7.06 -12.72 13.23
CA ARG A 171 -6.90 -13.87 14.12
C ARG A 171 -5.44 -14.28 14.35
N THR A 172 -4.51 -13.92 13.48
CA THR A 172 -3.08 -14.21 13.67
C THR A 172 -2.48 -13.46 14.85
N GLY A 173 -3.10 -12.35 15.29
CA GLY A 173 -2.58 -11.51 16.37
C GLY A 173 -1.49 -10.53 15.93
N CYS A 174 -1.25 -10.37 14.63
CA CYS A 174 -0.24 -9.41 14.12
C CYS A 174 -0.67 -7.93 14.29
N GLY A 175 -1.90 -7.66 14.79
CA GLY A 175 -2.41 -6.29 14.97
C GLY A 175 -3.01 -5.67 13.70
N MET A 176 -3.03 -6.38 12.59
CA MET A 176 -3.53 -5.93 11.28
C MET A 176 -4.65 -6.86 10.78
N PRO A 177 -5.51 -6.37 9.86
CA PRO A 177 -5.69 -4.99 9.41
C PRO A 177 -6.52 -4.12 10.36
N SER A 178 -6.36 -2.80 10.25
CA SER A 178 -7.36 -1.86 10.76
C SER A 178 -8.58 -1.87 9.82
N MET A 179 -9.79 -1.87 10.40
CA MET A 179 -11.03 -2.00 9.62
C MET A 179 -11.77 -0.66 9.56
N PHE A 180 -12.03 -0.16 8.34
CA PHE A 180 -12.71 1.12 8.11
C PHE A 180 -14.04 0.93 7.40
N ASN A 181 -15.13 1.40 8.01
CA ASN A 181 -16.47 1.34 7.45
C ASN A 181 -16.73 2.54 6.55
N ASP A 182 -16.95 2.29 5.25
CA ASP A 182 -17.16 3.34 4.24
C ASP A 182 -18.46 4.12 4.47
N GLU A 183 -19.53 3.49 4.96
CA GLU A 183 -20.79 4.20 5.25
C GLU A 183 -20.61 5.28 6.33
N VAL A 184 -19.66 5.08 7.25
CA VAL A 184 -19.37 6.04 8.32
C VAL A 184 -18.32 7.03 7.90
N ALA A 185 -17.17 6.54 7.40
CA ALA A 185 -16.02 7.38 7.10
C ALA A 185 -16.27 8.32 5.91
N ALA A 186 -16.82 7.82 4.80
CA ALA A 186 -17.12 8.67 3.64
C ALA A 186 -18.20 9.70 3.98
N LYS A 187 -19.23 9.30 4.75
CA LYS A 187 -20.28 10.23 5.19
C LYS A 187 -19.70 11.35 6.07
N GLY A 188 -18.80 11.03 6.99
CA GLY A 188 -18.13 12.04 7.82
C GLY A 188 -17.31 13.03 6.99
N ILE A 189 -16.67 12.58 5.92
CA ILE A 189 -15.93 13.44 4.99
C ILE A 189 -16.87 14.30 4.13
N GLU A 190 -18.00 13.76 3.64
CA GLU A 190 -19.05 14.51 2.96
C GLU A 190 -19.60 15.63 3.84
N ASP A 191 -19.83 15.37 5.13
CA ASP A 191 -20.34 16.36 6.08
C ASP A 191 -19.39 17.54 6.33
N LEU A 192 -18.10 17.37 5.96
CA LEU A 192 -17.11 18.46 5.92
C LEU A 192 -17.16 19.27 4.61
N GLY A 193 -18.08 18.98 3.71
CA GLY A 193 -18.26 19.68 2.45
C GLY A 193 -17.44 19.14 1.28
N ILE A 194 -16.84 17.96 1.42
CA ILE A 194 -16.10 17.28 0.35
C ILE A 194 -17.11 16.59 -0.60
N ALA A 195 -16.86 16.67 -1.92
CA ALA A 195 -17.71 16.02 -2.91
C ALA A 195 -17.78 14.50 -2.65
N LYS A 196 -18.94 13.90 -2.91
CA LYS A 196 -19.20 12.49 -2.61
C LYS A 196 -18.19 11.54 -3.28
N GLU A 197 -17.87 11.79 -4.54
CA GLU A 197 -16.92 10.97 -5.30
C GLU A 197 -15.52 11.00 -4.64
N ASP A 198 -15.12 12.17 -4.16
CA ASP A 198 -13.85 12.36 -3.47
C ASP A 198 -13.89 11.73 -2.07
N ALA A 199 -14.99 11.91 -1.34
CA ALA A 199 -15.20 11.29 -0.04
C ALA A 199 -15.14 9.75 -0.14
N LEU A 200 -15.71 9.17 -1.20
CA LEU A 200 -15.63 7.73 -1.46
C LEU A 200 -14.20 7.25 -1.83
N ASP A 201 -13.33 8.17 -2.26
CA ASP A 201 -11.93 7.84 -2.57
C ASP A 201 -10.98 8.06 -1.38
N TYR A 202 -11.49 8.24 -0.19
CA TYR A 202 -10.68 8.42 1.01
C TYR A 202 -9.73 7.24 1.26
N CYS A 203 -8.65 7.51 1.95
CA CYS A 203 -7.82 6.48 2.57
C CYS A 203 -7.44 6.87 4.01
N PRO A 204 -7.25 5.91 4.90
CA PRO A 204 -6.55 6.13 6.16
C PRO A 204 -5.12 6.61 5.90
N ILE A 205 -4.72 7.65 6.62
CA ILE A 205 -3.39 8.25 6.60
C ILE A 205 -2.80 8.09 8.00
N GLY A 206 -1.52 7.75 8.08
CA GLY A 206 -0.88 7.54 9.37
C GLY A 206 -1.55 6.43 10.18
N CYS A 207 -2.00 6.76 11.39
CA CYS A 207 -2.63 5.77 12.27
C CYS A 207 -4.05 5.43 11.82
N VAL A 208 -4.94 6.45 11.78
CA VAL A 208 -6.39 6.29 11.52
C VAL A 208 -7.04 7.51 10.87
N GLU A 209 -6.28 8.55 10.58
CA GLU A 209 -6.79 9.79 10.02
C GLU A 209 -7.31 9.55 8.59
N THR A 210 -8.54 9.99 8.33
CA THR A 210 -9.11 9.86 6.99
C THR A 210 -8.80 11.07 6.14
N GLY A 211 -8.27 10.85 4.94
CA GLY A 211 -7.98 11.91 3.97
C GLY A 211 -8.30 11.47 2.55
N VAL A 212 -8.37 12.44 1.64
CA VAL A 212 -8.56 12.20 0.21
C VAL A 212 -7.26 12.49 -0.51
N PRO A 213 -6.58 11.48 -1.07
CA PRO A 213 -5.27 11.64 -1.68
C PRO A 213 -5.24 12.79 -2.70
N GLY A 214 -4.27 13.70 -2.53
CA GLY A 214 -4.09 14.86 -3.41
C GLY A 214 -5.14 15.97 -3.31
N LYS A 215 -6.18 15.82 -2.47
CA LYS A 215 -7.29 16.79 -2.38
C LYS A 215 -7.55 17.30 -0.95
N TYR A 216 -7.63 16.41 0.01
CA TYR A 216 -7.95 16.76 1.40
C TYR A 216 -7.16 15.89 2.38
N GLY A 217 -6.53 16.53 3.35
CA GLY A 217 -5.85 15.86 4.45
C GLY A 217 -5.78 16.75 5.69
N HIS A 218 -5.71 16.12 6.85
CA HIS A 218 -5.51 16.84 8.10
C HIS A 218 -4.06 17.35 8.18
N ARG A 219 -3.88 18.66 8.45
CA ARG A 219 -2.56 19.30 8.58
C ARG A 219 -1.71 18.73 9.73
N ALA A 220 -2.31 18.02 10.66
CA ALA A 220 -1.63 17.52 11.86
C ALA A 220 -0.78 16.25 11.63
N THR A 221 -0.85 15.65 10.45
CA THR A 221 -0.22 14.36 10.14
C THR A 221 0.93 14.46 9.13
N GLY A 222 1.27 15.67 8.69
CA GLY A 222 2.38 15.91 7.76
C GLY A 222 3.62 16.44 8.45
#